data_4f580e768f716137e684047777231917
#
_entry.id   4f580e768f716137e684047777231917
#
_cell.length_a   1.000
_cell.length_b   1.000
_cell.length_c   1.000
_cell.angle_alpha   90.00
_cell.angle_beta   90.00
_cell.angle_gamma   90.00
#
_symmetry.space_group_name_H-M   'P 1'
#
loop_
_entity.id
_entity.type
_entity.pdbx_description
1 polymer ?
#
loop_
_entity_poly.entity_id
_entity_poly.type
_entity_poly.pdbx_seq_one_letter_code
_entity_poly.pdbx_strand_id
1 'polypeptide(L)'
;MQSGPVVRAMMLLAGAMALIPLMDTAAKSLSTDYDLAPASIGFGRFAAQFIFVFLGIALSRSILGRRIQPGRPRPTLIPARPLIHLVRGALHGGGSMIFFVAVKYMPLADTIAVFFIEPMLLLALSAVFLGDHVGWPRRIASVIGFCGALLVVQPSYQLFGAVALLPLLAALMFATYLLITRRYGAGEHPVTMQLWSATGGMVTIGVCIVVGELVGALDYRLTVPNLGEEIALLALMGIVSTAAHITIVIAYQLAPASILAPFSYLEIVSATIFGYLVFDEFPGGLQWVGISIVVATGLFIFLRERMLELRPTPIGDARAAPTTDLDG
;
A
#
# COMPACT_ATOMS: atom_id res chain seq x y z
N MET A 1 -4.14 28.29 -3.52
CA MET A 1 -5.35 27.48 -3.26
C MET A 1 -4.89 26.26 -2.48
N GLN A 2 -5.24 26.14 -1.21
CA GLN A 2 -4.95 24.91 -0.43
C GLN A 2 -5.92 23.84 -0.94
N SER A 3 -5.38 22.73 -1.43
CA SER A 3 -6.19 21.55 -1.77
C SER A 3 -6.84 21.00 -0.51
N GLY A 4 -8.11 20.59 -0.58
CA GLY A 4 -8.82 19.96 0.53
C GLY A 4 -8.12 18.66 0.98
N PRO A 5 -8.44 18.16 2.20
CA PRO A 5 -7.76 17.00 2.77
C PRO A 5 -7.90 15.74 1.90
N VAL A 6 -9.04 15.57 1.23
CA VAL A 6 -9.27 14.42 0.36
C VAL A 6 -8.39 14.48 -0.89
N VAL A 7 -8.34 15.64 -1.57
CA VAL A 7 -7.47 15.84 -2.75
C VAL A 7 -6.00 15.63 -2.40
N ARG A 8 -5.57 16.11 -1.22
CA ARG A 8 -4.23 15.88 -0.72
C ARG A 8 -3.96 14.38 -0.49
N ALA A 9 -4.90 13.65 0.08
CA ALA A 9 -4.78 12.21 0.29
C ALA A 9 -4.62 11.44 -1.03
N MET A 10 -5.41 11.82 -2.05
CA MET A 10 -5.34 11.22 -3.39
C MET A 10 -3.98 11.46 -4.06
N MET A 11 -3.45 12.70 -3.98
CA MET A 11 -2.12 13.02 -4.51
C MET A 11 -1.00 12.25 -3.78
N LEU A 12 -1.10 12.14 -2.46
CA LEU A 12 -0.14 11.35 -1.67
C LEU A 12 -0.17 9.88 -2.06
N LEU A 13 -1.36 9.29 -2.22
CA LEU A 13 -1.49 7.90 -2.62
C LEU A 13 -0.97 7.68 -4.04
N ALA A 14 -1.32 8.55 -4.99
CA ALA A 14 -0.79 8.46 -6.36
C ALA A 14 0.74 8.51 -6.40
N GLY A 15 1.36 9.37 -5.60
CA GLY A 15 2.82 9.43 -5.45
C GLY A 15 3.41 8.14 -4.84
N ALA A 16 2.74 7.54 -3.86
CA ALA A 16 3.16 6.27 -3.28
C ALA A 16 3.07 5.13 -4.30
N MET A 17 1.98 5.05 -5.06
CA MET A 17 1.78 4.05 -6.14
C MET A 17 2.83 4.19 -7.25
N ALA A 18 3.35 5.39 -7.49
CA ALA A 18 4.44 5.59 -8.42
C ALA A 18 5.80 5.02 -7.93
N LEU A 19 5.97 4.88 -6.61
CA LEU A 19 7.23 4.41 -6.01
C LEU A 19 7.27 2.89 -5.80
N ILE A 20 6.13 2.25 -5.52
CA ILE A 20 6.07 0.82 -5.15
C ILE A 20 6.70 -0.10 -6.21
N PRO A 21 6.43 0.04 -7.51
CA PRO A 21 7.01 -0.84 -8.52
C PRO A 21 8.53 -0.81 -8.60
N LEU A 22 9.19 0.27 -8.18
CA LEU A 22 10.65 0.29 -8.05
C LEU A 22 11.13 -0.74 -7.02
N MET A 23 10.38 -0.91 -5.93
CA MET A 23 10.66 -1.93 -4.93
C MET A 23 10.45 -3.34 -5.49
N ASP A 24 9.37 -3.56 -6.25
CA ASP A 24 9.06 -4.87 -6.84
C ASP A 24 10.06 -5.26 -7.91
N THR A 25 10.54 -4.29 -8.69
CA THR A 25 11.66 -4.47 -9.64
C THR A 25 12.92 -4.93 -8.93
N ALA A 26 13.30 -4.27 -7.82
CA ALA A 26 14.45 -4.68 -7.01
C ALA A 26 14.27 -6.08 -6.41
N ALA A 27 13.04 -6.43 -5.95
CA ALA A 27 12.74 -7.77 -5.44
C ALA A 27 12.86 -8.84 -6.53
N LYS A 28 12.40 -8.55 -7.74
CA LYS A 28 12.53 -9.45 -8.88
C LYS A 28 14.00 -9.70 -9.20
N SER A 29 14.82 -8.65 -9.36
CA SER A 29 16.26 -8.82 -9.60
C SER A 29 16.97 -9.61 -8.51
N LEU A 30 16.66 -9.36 -7.22
CA LEU A 30 17.23 -10.15 -6.12
C LEU A 30 16.87 -11.63 -6.21
N SER A 31 15.67 -11.96 -6.67
CA SER A 31 15.22 -13.34 -6.78
C SER A 31 15.76 -14.04 -8.04
N THR A 32 15.83 -13.33 -9.18
CA THR A 32 16.19 -13.92 -10.49
C THR A 32 17.68 -13.88 -10.78
N ASP A 33 18.33 -12.76 -10.46
CA ASP A 33 19.73 -12.53 -10.84
C ASP A 33 20.71 -12.98 -9.73
N TYR A 34 20.24 -12.97 -8.47
CA TYR A 34 21.06 -13.30 -7.29
C TYR A 34 20.60 -14.55 -6.52
N ASP A 35 19.53 -15.23 -6.98
CA ASP A 35 18.97 -16.46 -6.36
C ASP A 35 18.64 -16.33 -4.84
N LEU A 36 18.28 -15.12 -4.39
CA LEU A 36 17.82 -14.95 -3.02
C LEU A 36 16.42 -15.55 -2.85
N ALA A 37 16.23 -16.29 -1.74
CA ALA A 37 14.91 -16.82 -1.42
C ALA A 37 13.90 -15.70 -1.13
N PRO A 38 12.64 -15.81 -1.62
CA PRO A 38 11.59 -14.81 -1.38
C PRO A 38 11.41 -14.40 0.08
N ALA A 39 11.57 -15.35 1.03
CA ALA A 39 11.53 -15.06 2.45
C ALA A 39 12.67 -14.14 2.90
N SER A 40 13.89 -14.37 2.41
CA SER A 40 15.05 -13.53 2.75
C SER A 40 14.91 -12.13 2.18
N ILE A 41 14.40 -12.00 0.96
CA ILE A 41 14.10 -10.69 0.33
C ILE A 41 13.06 -9.93 1.18
N GLY A 42 11.95 -10.58 1.53
CA GLY A 42 10.92 -10.00 2.37
C GLY A 42 11.42 -9.61 3.76
N PHE A 43 12.19 -10.50 4.43
CA PHE A 43 12.78 -10.22 5.73
C PHE A 43 13.76 -9.04 5.66
N GLY A 44 14.67 -9.05 4.69
CA GLY A 44 15.65 -7.98 4.47
C GLY A 44 14.99 -6.63 4.20
N ARG A 45 13.93 -6.60 3.38
CA ARG A 45 13.12 -5.39 3.16
C ARG A 45 12.54 -4.82 4.45
N PHE A 46 11.87 -5.66 5.26
CA PHE A 46 11.27 -5.20 6.51
C PHE A 46 12.32 -4.86 7.58
N ALA A 47 13.48 -5.55 7.60
CA ALA A 47 14.60 -5.21 8.45
C ALA A 47 15.19 -3.84 8.09
N ALA A 48 15.44 -3.59 6.80
CA ALA A 48 15.90 -2.29 6.34
C ALA A 48 14.88 -1.18 6.65
N GLN A 49 13.58 -1.42 6.41
CA GLN A 49 12.52 -0.51 6.78
C GLN A 49 12.49 -0.22 8.29
N PHE A 50 12.60 -1.25 9.14
CA PHE A 50 12.69 -1.08 10.59
C PHE A 50 13.86 -0.19 10.98
N ILE A 51 15.06 -0.45 10.44
CA ILE A 51 16.27 0.32 10.71
C ILE A 51 16.07 1.79 10.32
N PHE A 52 15.59 2.08 9.11
CA PHE A 52 15.40 3.46 8.64
C PHE A 52 14.36 4.21 9.47
N VAL A 53 13.24 3.55 9.82
CA VAL A 53 12.20 4.18 10.65
C VAL A 53 12.69 4.41 12.07
N PHE A 54 13.38 3.42 12.67
CA PHE A 54 13.93 3.55 14.01
C PHE A 54 14.99 4.65 14.10
N LEU A 55 15.93 4.70 13.15
CA LEU A 55 16.93 5.77 13.06
C LEU A 55 16.26 7.13 12.84
N GLY A 56 15.24 7.21 12.00
CA GLY A 56 14.46 8.43 11.80
C GLY A 56 13.81 8.94 13.09
N ILE A 57 13.25 8.05 13.92
CA ILE A 57 12.70 8.39 15.24
C ILE A 57 13.82 8.84 16.19
N ALA A 58 14.93 8.11 16.26
CA ALA A 58 16.06 8.42 17.13
C ALA A 58 16.67 9.79 16.79
N LEU A 59 16.92 10.05 15.50
CA LEU A 59 17.45 11.33 15.02
C LEU A 59 16.47 12.48 15.25
N SER A 60 15.16 12.26 15.03
CA SER A 60 14.15 13.29 15.29
C SER A 60 14.09 13.70 16.75
N ARG A 61 14.35 12.77 17.67
CA ARG A 61 14.39 13.04 19.11
C ARG A 61 15.66 13.77 19.55
N SER A 62 16.81 13.44 18.92
CA SER A 62 18.11 14.01 19.31
C SER A 62 18.41 15.37 18.66
N ILE A 63 18.13 15.50 17.35
CA ILE A 63 18.56 16.66 16.56
C ILE A 63 17.40 17.65 16.32
N LEU A 64 16.19 17.17 16.00
CA LEU A 64 15.03 18.02 15.72
C LEU A 64 14.19 18.35 16.96
N GLY A 65 14.48 17.78 18.11
CA GLY A 65 13.76 18.04 19.36
C GLY A 65 13.67 19.53 19.76
N ARG A 66 14.48 20.37 19.14
CA ARG A 66 14.51 21.83 19.35
C ARG A 66 13.70 22.64 18.32
N ARG A 67 13.27 22.06 17.17
CA ARG A 67 12.61 22.80 16.07
C ARG A 67 11.23 22.32 15.66
N ILE A 68 10.65 21.31 16.34
CA ILE A 68 9.30 20.83 15.99
C ILE A 68 8.26 21.80 16.56
N GLN A 69 7.35 22.26 15.68
CA GLN A 69 6.27 23.18 16.02
C GLN A 69 5.46 22.71 17.23
N PRO A 70 5.19 23.56 18.21
CA PRO A 70 4.31 23.23 19.32
C PRO A 70 2.94 22.78 18.81
N GLY A 71 2.46 21.60 19.28
CA GLY A 71 1.13 21.10 18.95
C GLY A 71 1.06 19.92 17.97
N ARG A 72 2.16 19.48 17.35
CA ARG A 72 2.15 18.22 16.58
C ARG A 72 2.57 17.05 17.46
N PRO A 73 1.82 15.91 17.44
CA PRO A 73 2.22 14.71 18.17
C PRO A 73 3.60 14.23 17.67
N ARG A 74 4.48 13.90 18.61
CA ARG A 74 5.82 13.35 18.30
C ARG A 74 5.70 11.85 18.01
N PRO A 75 6.55 11.30 17.09
CA PRO A 75 6.59 9.88 16.90
C PRO A 75 7.01 9.19 18.21
N THR A 76 6.19 8.26 18.65
CA THR A 76 6.45 7.40 19.81
C THR A 76 7.02 6.06 19.37
N LEU A 77 7.76 5.38 20.23
CA LEU A 77 8.21 4.01 19.95
C LEU A 77 7.08 2.99 20.10
N ILE A 78 6.12 3.30 20.97
CA ILE A 78 5.00 2.41 21.28
C ILE A 78 3.70 3.15 20.88
N PRO A 79 2.86 2.56 20.03
CA PRO A 79 1.56 3.10 19.67
C PRO A 79 0.54 2.85 20.79
N ALA A 80 -0.60 3.53 20.75
CA ALA A 80 -1.66 3.32 21.74
C ALA A 80 -2.24 1.89 21.71
N ARG A 81 -2.16 1.23 20.55
CA ARG A 81 -2.71 -0.13 20.33
C ARG A 81 -1.66 -1.06 19.69
N PRO A 82 -0.63 -1.48 20.43
CA PRO A 82 0.52 -2.20 19.87
C PRO A 82 0.13 -3.52 19.18
N LEU A 83 -0.78 -4.30 19.76
CA LEU A 83 -1.22 -5.57 19.20
C LEU A 83 -1.91 -5.39 17.83
N ILE A 84 -2.75 -4.37 17.69
CA ILE A 84 -3.43 -4.08 16.41
C ILE A 84 -2.41 -3.74 15.34
N HIS A 85 -1.40 -2.93 15.65
CA HIS A 85 -0.36 -2.56 14.70
C HIS A 85 0.61 -3.70 14.40
N LEU A 86 0.81 -4.63 15.34
CA LEU A 86 1.56 -5.86 15.11
C LEU A 86 0.82 -6.78 14.13
N VAL A 87 -0.49 -7.01 14.36
CA VAL A 87 -1.35 -7.79 13.44
C VAL A 87 -1.39 -7.14 12.05
N ARG A 88 -1.52 -5.81 12.00
CA ARG A 88 -1.43 -5.06 10.75
C ARG A 88 -0.10 -5.30 10.03
N GLY A 89 1.00 -5.30 10.77
CA GLY A 89 2.33 -5.62 10.25
C GLY A 89 2.46 -7.07 9.79
N ALA A 90 1.86 -8.01 10.53
CA ALA A 90 1.83 -9.42 10.16
C ALA A 90 1.07 -9.65 8.84
N LEU A 91 -0.07 -8.99 8.64
CA LEU A 91 -0.81 -9.01 7.36
C LEU A 91 0.01 -8.43 6.21
N HIS A 92 0.70 -7.31 6.45
CA HIS A 92 1.56 -6.69 5.44
C HIS A 92 2.74 -7.59 5.09
N GLY A 93 3.44 -8.15 6.10
CA GLY A 93 4.58 -9.05 5.90
C GLY A 93 4.19 -10.36 5.24
N GLY A 94 3.13 -11.00 5.74
CA GLY A 94 2.59 -12.23 5.17
C GLY A 94 2.10 -12.05 3.74
N GLY A 95 1.37 -10.97 3.46
CA GLY A 95 0.93 -10.64 2.10
C GLY A 95 2.10 -10.41 1.15
N SER A 96 3.11 -9.64 1.57
CA SER A 96 4.34 -9.42 0.78
C SER A 96 5.10 -10.71 0.52
N MET A 97 5.20 -11.60 1.52
CA MET A 97 5.85 -12.88 1.40
C MET A 97 5.16 -13.78 0.36
N ILE A 98 3.83 -13.91 0.47
CA ILE A 98 3.02 -14.68 -0.46
C ILE A 98 3.11 -14.11 -1.88
N PHE A 99 3.12 -12.78 -2.01
CA PHE A 99 3.30 -12.09 -3.29
C PHE A 99 4.67 -12.41 -3.91
N PHE A 100 5.76 -12.36 -3.14
CA PHE A 100 7.10 -12.68 -3.64
C PHE A 100 7.26 -14.15 -4.03
N VAL A 101 6.59 -15.08 -3.31
CA VAL A 101 6.51 -16.48 -3.73
C VAL A 101 5.77 -16.60 -5.06
N ALA A 102 4.66 -15.89 -5.22
CA ALA A 102 3.90 -15.92 -6.48
C ALA A 102 4.75 -15.40 -7.66
N VAL A 103 5.45 -14.28 -7.50
CA VAL A 103 6.34 -13.70 -8.53
C VAL A 103 7.46 -14.63 -8.97
N LYS A 104 7.93 -15.52 -8.07
CA LYS A 104 8.92 -16.53 -8.41
C LYS A 104 8.39 -17.57 -9.42
N TYR A 105 7.13 -17.95 -9.28
CA TYR A 105 6.49 -19.01 -10.08
C TYR A 105 5.60 -18.50 -11.19
N MET A 106 5.28 -17.21 -11.20
CA MET A 106 4.46 -16.56 -12.21
C MET A 106 5.19 -15.36 -12.80
N PRO A 107 4.92 -14.98 -14.05
CA PRO A 107 5.34 -13.69 -14.57
C PRO A 107 4.88 -12.56 -13.64
N LEU A 108 5.75 -11.55 -13.44
CA LEU A 108 5.43 -10.40 -12.57
C LEU A 108 4.11 -9.75 -12.98
N ALA A 109 3.92 -9.61 -14.28
CA ALA A 109 2.74 -9.06 -14.88
C ALA A 109 1.46 -9.83 -14.47
N ASP A 110 1.43 -11.16 -14.58
CA ASP A 110 0.26 -11.99 -14.23
C ASP A 110 0.00 -11.97 -12.72
N THR A 111 1.05 -11.95 -11.91
CA THR A 111 0.95 -11.85 -10.44
C THR A 111 0.29 -10.53 -10.04
N ILE A 112 0.76 -9.42 -10.62
CA ILE A 112 0.21 -8.08 -10.36
C ILE A 112 -1.26 -7.99 -10.80
N ALA A 113 -1.65 -8.63 -11.91
CA ALA A 113 -3.04 -8.62 -12.35
C ALA A 113 -4.01 -9.25 -11.37
N VAL A 114 -3.67 -10.43 -10.89
CA VAL A 114 -4.52 -11.10 -9.89
C VAL A 114 -4.53 -10.29 -8.60
N PHE A 115 -3.39 -9.70 -8.21
CA PHE A 115 -3.30 -8.84 -7.04
C PHE A 115 -4.16 -7.57 -7.16
N PHE A 116 -4.39 -7.05 -8.36
CA PHE A 116 -5.25 -5.86 -8.57
C PHE A 116 -6.73 -6.05 -8.25
N ILE A 117 -7.15 -7.20 -7.75
CA ILE A 117 -8.44 -7.34 -7.06
C ILE A 117 -8.43 -6.62 -5.70
N GLU A 118 -7.25 -6.28 -5.14
CA GLU A 118 -7.08 -5.62 -3.84
C GLU A 118 -7.94 -4.36 -3.68
N PRO A 119 -7.98 -3.38 -4.61
CA PRO A 119 -8.81 -2.19 -4.45
C PRO A 119 -10.31 -2.49 -4.40
N MET A 120 -10.77 -3.52 -5.10
CA MET A 120 -12.16 -3.97 -5.02
C MET A 120 -12.46 -4.62 -3.67
N LEU A 121 -11.55 -5.47 -3.18
CA LEU A 121 -11.65 -6.06 -1.84
C LEU A 121 -11.68 -4.98 -0.77
N LEU A 122 -10.78 -3.99 -0.85
CA LEU A 122 -10.73 -2.87 0.09
C LEU A 122 -12.03 -2.05 0.06
N LEU A 123 -12.59 -1.81 -1.13
CA LEU A 123 -13.86 -1.12 -1.29
C LEU A 123 -15.00 -1.89 -0.60
N ALA A 124 -15.08 -3.21 -0.83
CA ALA A 124 -16.06 -4.08 -0.19
C ALA A 124 -15.89 -4.14 1.35
N LEU A 125 -14.65 -4.35 1.81
CA LEU A 125 -14.34 -4.39 3.24
C LEU A 125 -14.63 -3.05 3.93
N SER A 126 -14.32 -1.91 3.28
CA SER A 126 -14.60 -0.59 3.85
C SER A 126 -16.10 -0.32 3.98
N ALA A 127 -16.91 -0.76 3.02
CA ALA A 127 -18.36 -0.64 3.08
C ALA A 127 -18.94 -1.46 4.26
N VAL A 128 -18.45 -2.69 4.45
CA VAL A 128 -18.97 -3.61 5.49
C VAL A 128 -18.47 -3.23 6.88
N PHE A 129 -17.16 -2.98 7.05
CA PHE A 129 -16.54 -2.82 8.37
C PHE A 129 -16.37 -1.38 8.84
N LEU A 130 -16.31 -0.41 7.93
CA LEU A 130 -16.17 1.02 8.27
C LEU A 130 -17.47 1.79 8.10
N GLY A 131 -18.47 1.21 7.44
CA GLY A 131 -19.70 1.91 7.10
C GLY A 131 -19.51 3.01 6.06
N ASP A 132 -18.44 2.94 5.27
CA ASP A 132 -18.15 3.93 4.23
C ASP A 132 -19.29 3.93 3.19
N HIS A 133 -19.84 5.12 2.92
CA HIS A 133 -20.84 5.28 1.87
C HIS A 133 -20.18 5.18 0.50
N VAL A 134 -20.31 4.01 -0.12
CA VAL A 134 -19.77 3.74 -1.45
C VAL A 134 -20.79 4.14 -2.50
N GLY A 135 -20.70 5.37 -3.00
CA GLY A 135 -21.54 5.85 -4.08
C GLY A 135 -21.30 5.10 -5.41
N TRP A 136 -22.33 5.02 -6.24
CA TRP A 136 -22.25 4.37 -7.56
C TRP A 136 -21.05 4.76 -8.41
N PRO A 137 -20.65 6.07 -8.51
CA PRO A 137 -19.48 6.46 -9.32
C PRO A 137 -18.16 5.78 -8.88
N ARG A 138 -17.96 5.57 -7.56
CA ARG A 138 -16.76 4.92 -7.04
C ARG A 138 -16.77 3.41 -7.32
N ARG A 139 -17.95 2.76 -7.21
CA ARG A 139 -18.11 1.34 -7.56
C ARG A 139 -17.81 1.10 -9.03
N ILE A 140 -18.42 1.90 -9.91
CA ILE A 140 -18.21 1.82 -11.37
C ILE A 140 -16.74 2.07 -11.71
N ALA A 141 -16.13 3.11 -11.14
CA ALA A 141 -14.71 3.41 -11.35
C ALA A 141 -13.78 2.26 -10.91
N SER A 142 -14.03 1.64 -9.74
CA SER A 142 -13.27 0.48 -9.30
C SER A 142 -13.37 -0.70 -10.29
N VAL A 143 -14.58 -1.01 -10.76
CA VAL A 143 -14.80 -2.10 -11.72
C VAL A 143 -14.12 -1.78 -13.07
N ILE A 144 -14.26 -0.56 -13.58
CA ILE A 144 -13.64 -0.15 -14.84
C ILE A 144 -12.11 -0.15 -14.70
N GLY A 145 -11.56 0.38 -13.60
CA GLY A 145 -10.12 0.35 -13.31
C GLY A 145 -9.59 -1.08 -13.25
N PHE A 146 -10.30 -1.98 -12.59
CA PHE A 146 -9.94 -3.41 -12.55
C PHE A 146 -9.98 -4.06 -13.94
N CYS A 147 -11.02 -3.81 -14.74
CA CYS A 147 -11.06 -4.29 -16.13
C CYS A 147 -9.89 -3.73 -16.96
N GLY A 148 -9.54 -2.45 -16.78
CA GLY A 148 -8.36 -1.85 -17.40
C GLY A 148 -7.07 -2.56 -16.98
N ALA A 149 -6.89 -2.85 -15.69
CA ALA A 149 -5.76 -3.60 -15.17
C ALA A 149 -5.69 -5.01 -15.78
N LEU A 150 -6.81 -5.74 -15.86
CA LEU A 150 -6.86 -7.05 -16.51
C LEU A 150 -6.46 -7.03 -18.00
N LEU A 151 -6.81 -5.96 -18.72
CA LEU A 151 -6.38 -5.79 -20.11
C LEU A 151 -4.86 -5.58 -20.25
N VAL A 152 -4.24 -4.96 -19.24
CA VAL A 152 -2.76 -4.83 -19.24
C VAL A 152 -2.11 -6.19 -19.08
N VAL A 153 -2.66 -7.05 -18.25
CA VAL A 153 -1.93 -8.20 -17.72
C VAL A 153 -2.45 -9.55 -18.19
N GLN A 154 -3.70 -9.67 -18.57
CA GLN A 154 -4.34 -10.90 -19.12
C GLN A 154 -3.93 -12.20 -18.40
N PRO A 155 -4.19 -12.35 -17.09
CA PRO A 155 -3.75 -13.51 -16.32
C PRO A 155 -4.39 -14.80 -16.85
N SER A 156 -3.62 -15.88 -16.89
CA SER A 156 -4.12 -17.19 -17.27
C SER A 156 -4.04 -18.17 -16.10
N TYR A 157 -5.17 -18.42 -15.43
CA TYR A 157 -5.26 -19.46 -14.40
C TYR A 157 -4.91 -20.85 -14.96
N GLN A 158 -5.21 -21.09 -16.21
CA GLN A 158 -4.93 -22.38 -16.88
C GLN A 158 -3.44 -22.69 -16.97
N LEU A 159 -2.57 -21.65 -17.01
CA LEU A 159 -1.13 -21.81 -17.10
C LEU A 159 -0.48 -22.08 -15.73
N PHE A 160 -1.00 -21.48 -14.64
CA PHE A 160 -0.32 -21.45 -13.36
C PHE A 160 -1.05 -22.26 -12.26
N GLY A 161 -2.26 -22.77 -12.52
CA GLY A 161 -3.02 -23.59 -11.57
C GLY A 161 -3.21 -22.94 -10.21
N ALA A 162 -3.01 -23.71 -9.13
CA ALA A 162 -3.23 -23.24 -7.75
C ALA A 162 -2.29 -22.10 -7.33
N VAL A 163 -1.14 -21.93 -7.98
CA VAL A 163 -0.20 -20.82 -7.68
C VAL A 163 -0.87 -19.47 -7.94
N ALA A 164 -1.78 -19.38 -8.93
CA ALA A 164 -2.54 -18.17 -9.22
C ALA A 164 -3.46 -17.70 -8.06
N LEU A 165 -3.70 -18.53 -7.06
CA LEU A 165 -4.45 -18.16 -5.84
C LEU A 165 -3.58 -17.39 -4.83
N LEU A 166 -2.27 -17.50 -4.90
CA LEU A 166 -1.36 -16.81 -3.98
C LEU A 166 -1.50 -15.27 -4.06
N PRO A 167 -1.49 -14.63 -5.23
CA PRO A 167 -1.70 -13.19 -5.32
C PRO A 167 -3.08 -12.75 -4.83
N LEU A 168 -4.11 -13.59 -4.99
CA LEU A 168 -5.45 -13.32 -4.46
C LEU A 168 -5.44 -13.27 -2.92
N LEU A 169 -4.77 -14.23 -2.29
CA LEU A 169 -4.59 -14.24 -0.83
C LEU A 169 -3.76 -13.03 -0.37
N ALA A 170 -2.68 -12.70 -1.08
CA ALA A 170 -1.88 -11.51 -0.82
C ALA A 170 -2.75 -10.24 -0.91
N ALA A 171 -3.58 -10.11 -1.95
CA ALA A 171 -4.50 -8.99 -2.14
C ALA A 171 -5.49 -8.85 -0.97
N LEU A 172 -6.05 -9.96 -0.47
CA LEU A 172 -6.94 -9.94 0.70
C LEU A 172 -6.21 -9.48 1.98
N MET A 173 -4.98 -9.95 2.18
CA MET A 173 -4.16 -9.54 3.34
C MET A 173 -3.82 -8.05 3.26
N PHE A 174 -3.48 -7.54 2.08
CA PHE A 174 -3.21 -6.11 1.87
C PHE A 174 -4.46 -5.24 2.04
N ALA A 175 -5.58 -5.64 1.47
CA ALA A 175 -6.86 -4.94 1.66
C ALA A 175 -7.23 -4.86 3.16
N THR A 176 -7.01 -5.95 3.91
CA THR A 176 -7.25 -5.98 5.36
C THR A 176 -6.24 -5.09 6.11
N TYR A 177 -4.97 -5.10 5.71
CA TYR A 177 -3.94 -4.18 6.25
C TYR A 177 -4.34 -2.71 6.06
N LEU A 178 -4.82 -2.32 4.88
CA LEU A 178 -5.27 -0.96 4.60
C LEU A 178 -6.55 -0.60 5.34
N LEU A 179 -7.49 -1.54 5.48
CA LEU A 179 -8.69 -1.39 6.28
C LEU A 179 -8.35 -1.08 7.76
N ILE A 180 -7.45 -1.87 8.35
CA ILE A 180 -6.96 -1.66 9.73
C ILE A 180 -6.24 -0.31 9.83
N THR A 181 -5.43 0.04 8.84
CA THR A 181 -4.75 1.34 8.77
C THR A 181 -5.75 2.49 8.84
N ARG A 182 -6.85 2.40 8.07
CA ARG A 182 -7.91 3.41 8.09
C ARG A 182 -8.66 3.42 9.41
N ARG A 183 -9.04 2.25 9.94
CA ARG A 183 -9.87 2.11 11.16
C ARG A 183 -9.16 2.59 12.41
N TYR A 184 -7.87 2.26 12.56
CA TYR A 184 -7.11 2.44 13.79
C TYR A 184 -5.95 3.42 13.66
N GLY A 185 -5.74 4.02 12.49
CA GLY A 185 -4.67 4.98 12.26
C GLY A 185 -4.98 6.40 12.73
N ALA A 186 -6.25 6.74 12.99
CA ALA A 186 -6.61 8.06 13.50
C ALA A 186 -6.00 8.29 14.89
N GLY A 187 -5.26 9.40 15.05
CA GLY A 187 -4.56 9.73 16.29
C GLY A 187 -3.20 9.07 16.49
N GLU A 188 -2.82 8.11 15.64
CA GLU A 188 -1.49 7.50 15.68
C GLU A 188 -0.51 8.23 14.75
N HIS A 189 0.74 8.31 15.16
CA HIS A 189 1.77 8.90 14.31
C HIS A 189 2.15 7.93 13.18
N PRO A 190 2.13 8.35 11.88
CA PRO A 190 2.41 7.45 10.74
C PRO A 190 3.73 6.69 10.85
N VAL A 191 4.77 7.37 11.34
CA VAL A 191 6.11 6.77 11.52
C VAL A 191 6.08 5.68 12.61
N THR A 192 5.33 5.89 13.71
CA THR A 192 5.13 4.87 14.75
C THR A 192 4.38 3.66 14.21
N MET A 193 3.32 3.90 13.45
CA MET A 193 2.58 2.84 12.77
C MET A 193 3.47 2.04 11.82
N GLN A 194 4.39 2.71 11.13
CA GLN A 194 5.29 2.05 10.18
C GLN A 194 6.38 1.23 10.89
N LEU A 195 6.89 1.70 12.04
CA LEU A 195 7.81 0.91 12.88
C LEU A 195 7.18 -0.42 13.27
N TRP A 196 5.94 -0.41 13.76
CA TRP A 196 5.23 -1.61 14.19
C TRP A 196 4.79 -2.49 13.03
N SER A 197 4.52 -1.89 11.85
CA SER A 197 4.30 -2.65 10.62
C SER A 197 5.56 -3.42 10.21
N ALA A 198 6.72 -2.77 10.25
CA ALA A 198 7.99 -3.43 9.97
C ALA A 198 8.28 -4.54 10.97
N THR A 199 8.07 -4.29 12.27
CA THR A 199 8.23 -5.30 13.32
C THR A 199 7.32 -6.51 13.09
N GLY A 200 6.03 -6.29 12.84
CA GLY A 200 5.08 -7.38 12.57
C GLY A 200 5.43 -8.17 11.30
N GLY A 201 5.87 -7.47 10.25
CA GLY A 201 6.35 -8.10 9.02
C GLY A 201 7.58 -8.98 9.25
N MET A 202 8.59 -8.45 9.95
CA MET A 202 9.80 -9.20 10.30
C MET A 202 9.48 -10.45 11.14
N VAL A 203 8.65 -10.31 12.17
CA VAL A 203 8.27 -11.44 13.04
C VAL A 203 7.57 -12.51 12.22
N THR A 204 6.59 -12.13 11.39
CA THR A 204 5.83 -13.07 10.57
C THR A 204 6.74 -13.81 9.58
N ILE A 205 7.57 -13.09 8.84
CA ILE A 205 8.46 -13.70 7.85
C ILE A 205 9.56 -14.50 8.57
N GLY A 206 10.07 -14.03 9.71
CA GLY A 206 11.01 -14.77 10.53
C GLY A 206 10.45 -16.12 11.00
N VAL A 207 9.20 -16.15 11.43
CA VAL A 207 8.50 -17.43 11.76
C VAL A 207 8.37 -18.31 10.51
N CYS A 208 8.02 -17.72 9.35
CA CYS A 208 7.94 -18.48 8.10
C CYS A 208 9.30 -19.07 7.69
N ILE A 209 10.41 -18.34 7.90
CA ILE A 209 11.76 -18.84 7.66
C ILE A 209 12.07 -20.03 8.57
N VAL A 210 11.84 -19.89 9.88
CA VAL A 210 12.10 -20.99 10.85
C VAL A 210 11.28 -22.23 10.50
N VAL A 211 9.99 -22.07 10.19
CA VAL A 211 9.13 -23.19 9.78
C VAL A 211 9.60 -23.77 8.45
N GLY A 212 9.94 -22.92 7.49
CA GLY A 212 10.42 -23.33 6.16
C GLY A 212 11.70 -24.17 6.22
N GLU A 213 12.66 -23.78 7.05
CA GLU A 213 13.87 -24.55 7.30
C GLU A 213 13.55 -25.93 7.92
N LEU A 214 12.62 -25.99 8.87
CA LEU A 214 12.23 -27.25 9.51
C LEU A 214 11.54 -28.23 8.55
N VAL A 215 10.76 -27.73 7.58
CA VAL A 215 10.04 -28.57 6.60
C VAL A 215 10.77 -28.71 5.26
N GLY A 216 11.94 -28.08 5.10
CA GLY A 216 12.74 -28.13 3.88
C GLY A 216 12.15 -27.35 2.70
N ALA A 217 11.36 -26.30 2.97
CA ALA A 217 10.73 -25.48 1.92
C ALA A 217 11.69 -24.40 1.42
N LEU A 218 12.22 -24.57 0.20
CA LEU A 218 13.29 -23.74 -0.37
C LEU A 218 12.96 -22.24 -0.45
N ASP A 219 11.72 -21.88 -0.72
CA ASP A 219 11.30 -20.46 -0.82
C ASP A 219 11.29 -19.74 0.53
N TYR A 220 11.29 -20.49 1.62
CA TYR A 220 11.24 -20.02 2.99
C TYR A 220 12.58 -20.18 3.72
N ARG A 221 13.63 -20.59 3.02
CA ARG A 221 14.98 -20.69 3.61
C ARG A 221 15.58 -19.31 3.86
N LEU A 222 16.53 -19.24 4.78
CA LEU A 222 17.35 -18.05 4.98
C LEU A 222 18.53 -18.07 3.99
N THR A 223 18.51 -17.18 3.01
CA THR A 223 19.67 -16.88 2.16
C THR A 223 20.29 -15.57 2.60
N VAL A 224 21.60 -15.59 2.88
CA VAL A 224 22.31 -14.40 3.32
C VAL A 224 22.79 -13.65 2.09
N PRO A 225 22.42 -12.34 1.93
CA PRO A 225 22.87 -11.55 0.80
C PRO A 225 24.39 -11.33 0.85
N ASN A 226 25.04 -11.32 -0.32
CA ASN A 226 26.43 -10.93 -0.42
C ASN A 226 26.59 -9.41 -0.22
N LEU A 227 27.76 -9.00 0.26
CA LEU A 227 28.08 -7.57 0.38
C LEU A 227 28.18 -6.94 -1.01
N GLY A 228 27.61 -5.76 -1.17
CA GLY A 228 27.64 -5.01 -2.43
C GLY A 228 26.25 -4.76 -2.99
N GLU A 229 25.97 -5.22 -4.22
CA GLU A 229 24.75 -4.89 -4.95
C GLU A 229 23.47 -5.44 -4.28
N GLU A 230 23.51 -6.65 -3.74
CA GLU A 230 22.35 -7.24 -3.06
C GLU A 230 21.95 -6.43 -1.82
N ILE A 231 22.91 -6.01 -1.01
CA ILE A 231 22.65 -5.14 0.14
C ILE A 231 22.16 -3.76 -0.31
N ALA A 232 22.71 -3.23 -1.40
CA ALA A 232 22.27 -1.95 -1.95
C ALA A 232 20.80 -2.02 -2.44
N LEU A 233 20.41 -3.11 -3.11
CA LEU A 233 19.03 -3.34 -3.54
C LEU A 233 18.08 -3.52 -2.35
N LEU A 234 18.47 -4.28 -1.31
CA LEU A 234 17.68 -4.42 -0.08
C LEU A 234 17.53 -3.08 0.65
N ALA A 235 18.58 -2.27 0.71
CA ALA A 235 18.52 -0.93 1.29
C ALA A 235 17.62 0.00 0.49
N LEU A 236 17.69 -0.04 -0.85
CA LEU A 236 16.80 0.68 -1.75
C LEU A 236 15.33 0.28 -1.49
N MET A 237 15.05 -1.03 -1.42
CA MET A 237 13.71 -1.54 -1.09
C MET A 237 13.23 -1.02 0.26
N GLY A 238 14.09 -1.00 1.28
CA GLY A 238 13.76 -0.47 2.61
C GLY A 238 13.42 1.03 2.59
N ILE A 239 14.21 1.83 1.87
CA ILE A 239 13.99 3.28 1.72
C ILE A 239 12.68 3.55 0.98
N VAL A 240 12.49 2.93 -0.19
CA VAL A 240 11.30 3.11 -1.03
C VAL A 240 10.06 2.63 -0.28
N SER A 241 10.11 1.44 0.32
CA SER A 241 9.04 0.90 1.16
C SER A 241 8.69 1.83 2.31
N THR A 242 9.68 2.37 3.02
CA THR A 242 9.45 3.31 4.13
C THR A 242 8.73 4.58 3.65
N ALA A 243 9.22 5.19 2.58
CA ALA A 243 8.65 6.42 2.03
C ALA A 243 7.22 6.19 1.51
N ALA A 244 7.02 5.15 0.69
CA ALA A 244 5.71 4.83 0.10
C ALA A 244 4.68 4.49 1.19
N HIS A 245 5.00 3.61 2.14
CA HIS A 245 4.03 3.17 3.14
C HIS A 245 3.73 4.22 4.21
N ILE A 246 4.69 5.10 4.59
CA ILE A 246 4.38 6.28 5.42
C ILE A 246 3.39 7.18 4.68
N THR A 247 3.61 7.40 3.40
CA THR A 247 2.74 8.23 2.55
C THR A 247 1.34 7.61 2.43
N ILE A 248 1.25 6.28 2.23
CA ILE A 248 -0.01 5.53 2.23
C ILE A 248 -0.74 5.70 3.56
N VAL A 249 -0.06 5.49 4.70
CA VAL A 249 -0.67 5.66 6.03
C VAL A 249 -1.26 7.06 6.19
N ILE A 250 -0.51 8.10 5.80
CA ILE A 250 -0.98 9.49 5.85
C ILE A 250 -2.22 9.68 4.95
N ALA A 251 -2.21 9.13 3.74
CA ALA A 251 -3.36 9.23 2.83
C ALA A 251 -4.61 8.58 3.44
N TYR A 252 -4.49 7.36 3.99
CA TYR A 252 -5.61 6.65 4.64
C TYR A 252 -6.07 7.26 5.97
N GLN A 253 -5.24 8.09 6.61
CA GLN A 253 -5.68 8.93 7.74
C GLN A 253 -6.51 10.13 7.30
N LEU A 254 -6.24 10.67 6.10
CA LEU A 254 -6.87 11.90 5.60
C LEU A 254 -8.19 11.66 4.85
N ALA A 255 -8.39 10.48 4.25
CA ALA A 255 -9.55 10.21 3.41
C ALA A 255 -10.11 8.80 3.60
N PRO A 256 -11.43 8.58 3.33
CA PRO A 256 -12.04 7.27 3.34
C PRO A 256 -11.39 6.29 2.36
N ALA A 257 -11.32 5.01 2.75
CA ALA A 257 -10.75 3.95 1.94
C ALA A 257 -11.50 3.81 0.59
N SER A 258 -12.81 3.99 0.60
CA SER A 258 -13.66 3.94 -0.60
C SER A 258 -13.33 5.00 -1.66
N ILE A 259 -12.72 6.12 -1.27
CA ILE A 259 -12.26 7.16 -2.20
C ILE A 259 -10.87 6.79 -2.74
N LEU A 260 -10.02 6.23 -1.89
CA LEU A 260 -8.62 5.97 -2.20
C LEU A 260 -8.42 4.69 -3.02
N ALA A 261 -9.24 3.66 -2.80
CA ALA A 261 -9.09 2.36 -3.46
C ALA A 261 -8.90 2.43 -5.00
N PRO A 262 -9.66 3.22 -5.78
CA PRO A 262 -9.43 3.30 -7.23
C PRO A 262 -8.07 3.89 -7.63
N PHE A 263 -7.40 4.61 -6.72
CA PHE A 263 -6.08 5.19 -6.99
C PHE A 263 -4.95 4.17 -6.93
N SER A 264 -5.15 3.03 -6.26
CA SER A 264 -4.16 1.95 -6.25
C SER A 264 -3.88 1.43 -7.66
N TYR A 265 -4.84 1.49 -8.59
CA TYR A 265 -4.60 1.10 -9.98
C TYR A 265 -3.57 1.96 -10.72
N LEU A 266 -3.23 3.16 -10.21
CA LEU A 266 -2.18 3.99 -10.80
C LEU A 266 -0.78 3.34 -10.72
N GLU A 267 -0.61 2.37 -9.83
CA GLU A 267 0.61 1.57 -9.73
C GLU A 267 0.96 0.88 -11.05
N ILE A 268 -0.04 0.49 -11.85
CA ILE A 268 0.19 -0.17 -13.13
C ILE A 268 0.95 0.72 -14.12
N VAL A 269 0.73 2.03 -14.05
CA VAL A 269 1.40 3.00 -14.94
C VAL A 269 2.90 3.00 -14.66
N SER A 270 3.28 3.09 -13.37
CA SER A 270 4.68 3.08 -12.96
C SER A 270 5.31 1.69 -13.12
N ALA A 271 4.56 0.60 -12.86
CA ALA A 271 5.01 -0.77 -13.12
C ALA A 271 5.34 -0.98 -14.61
N THR A 272 4.52 -0.46 -15.51
CA THR A 272 4.78 -0.49 -16.96
C THR A 272 6.04 0.30 -17.32
N ILE A 273 6.23 1.48 -16.74
CA ILE A 273 7.43 2.30 -16.99
C ILE A 273 8.70 1.56 -16.52
N PHE A 274 8.69 1.01 -15.31
CA PHE A 274 9.85 0.27 -14.78
C PHE A 274 10.08 -1.05 -15.53
N GLY A 275 9.01 -1.76 -15.93
CA GLY A 275 9.09 -2.96 -16.77
C GLY A 275 9.81 -2.66 -18.09
N TYR A 276 9.48 -1.55 -18.73
CA TYR A 276 10.16 -1.12 -19.95
C TYR A 276 11.62 -0.71 -19.71
N LEU A 277 11.87 0.14 -18.68
CA LEU A 277 13.22 0.69 -18.44
C LEU A 277 14.24 -0.35 -17.96
N VAL A 278 13.79 -1.36 -17.18
CA VAL A 278 14.70 -2.31 -16.52
C VAL A 278 14.74 -3.66 -17.25
N PHE A 279 13.61 -4.11 -17.81
CA PHE A 279 13.48 -5.41 -18.43
C PHE A 279 13.25 -5.33 -19.95
N ASP A 280 13.26 -4.13 -20.54
CA ASP A 280 12.97 -3.87 -21.98
C ASP A 280 11.60 -4.42 -22.44
N GLU A 281 10.64 -4.52 -21.51
CA GLU A 281 9.29 -5.00 -21.75
C GLU A 281 8.40 -3.85 -22.26
N PHE A 282 8.33 -3.66 -23.58
CA PHE A 282 7.49 -2.60 -24.17
C PHE A 282 6.02 -3.04 -24.22
N PRO A 283 5.08 -2.21 -23.71
CA PRO A 283 3.66 -2.57 -23.69
C PRO A 283 3.08 -2.76 -25.09
N GLY A 284 2.35 -3.84 -25.28
CA GLY A 284 1.59 -4.07 -26.51
C GLY A 284 0.38 -3.15 -26.64
N GLY A 285 -0.25 -3.13 -27.83
CA GLY A 285 -1.38 -2.23 -28.10
C GLY A 285 -2.55 -2.38 -27.10
N LEU A 286 -2.87 -3.61 -26.69
CA LEU A 286 -3.93 -3.88 -25.71
C LEU A 286 -3.56 -3.39 -24.30
N GLN A 287 -2.29 -3.46 -23.94
CA GLN A 287 -1.79 -2.91 -22.67
C GLN A 287 -1.96 -1.39 -22.63
N TRP A 288 -1.66 -0.68 -23.74
CA TRP A 288 -1.90 0.76 -23.84
C TRP A 288 -3.36 1.14 -23.65
N VAL A 289 -4.30 0.34 -24.17
CA VAL A 289 -5.74 0.53 -23.93
C VAL A 289 -6.05 0.39 -22.44
N GLY A 290 -5.54 -0.66 -21.80
CA GLY A 290 -5.73 -0.89 -20.36
C GLY A 290 -5.15 0.24 -19.51
N ILE A 291 -3.91 0.68 -19.78
CA ILE A 291 -3.27 1.82 -19.11
C ILE A 291 -4.13 3.09 -19.25
N SER A 292 -4.61 3.37 -20.46
CA SER A 292 -5.45 4.54 -20.72
C SER A 292 -6.75 4.49 -19.91
N ILE A 293 -7.39 3.32 -19.78
CA ILE A 293 -8.60 3.13 -18.97
C ILE A 293 -8.29 3.39 -17.48
N VAL A 294 -7.18 2.85 -16.96
CA VAL A 294 -6.76 3.04 -15.56
C VAL A 294 -6.52 4.51 -15.27
N VAL A 295 -5.76 5.19 -16.12
CA VAL A 295 -5.45 6.64 -15.96
C VAL A 295 -6.73 7.47 -16.05
N ALA A 296 -7.60 7.21 -17.04
CA ALA A 296 -8.86 7.93 -17.20
C ALA A 296 -9.77 7.74 -15.98
N THR A 297 -9.85 6.53 -15.44
CA THR A 297 -10.64 6.20 -14.25
C THR A 297 -10.13 6.93 -13.00
N GLY A 298 -8.83 6.91 -12.77
CA GLY A 298 -8.18 7.64 -11.66
C GLY A 298 -8.40 9.14 -11.78
N LEU A 299 -8.21 9.71 -12.98
CA LEU A 299 -8.43 11.13 -13.24
C LEU A 299 -9.91 11.53 -13.07
N PHE A 300 -10.85 10.69 -13.52
CA PHE A 300 -12.28 10.92 -13.31
C PHE A 300 -12.63 11.05 -11.83
N ILE A 301 -12.19 10.10 -11.00
CA ILE A 301 -12.43 10.16 -9.54
C ILE A 301 -11.76 11.39 -8.93
N PHE A 302 -10.51 11.67 -9.30
CA PHE A 302 -9.78 12.84 -8.81
C PHE A 302 -10.55 14.15 -9.10
N LEU A 303 -10.94 14.38 -10.34
CA LEU A 303 -11.65 15.60 -10.75
C LEU A 303 -13.01 15.70 -10.07
N ARG A 304 -13.74 14.59 -9.96
CA ARG A 304 -15.05 14.54 -9.31
C ARG A 304 -14.96 14.89 -7.82
N GLU A 305 -14.05 14.26 -7.08
CA GLU A 305 -13.90 14.52 -5.64
C GLU A 305 -13.40 15.95 -5.39
N ARG A 306 -12.50 16.46 -6.24
CA ARG A 306 -12.08 17.87 -6.19
C ARG A 306 -13.25 18.84 -6.42
N MET A 307 -14.13 18.54 -7.37
CA MET A 307 -15.33 19.37 -7.59
C MET A 307 -16.29 19.33 -6.41
N LEU A 308 -16.42 18.16 -5.74
CA LEU A 308 -17.27 18.04 -4.56
C LEU A 308 -16.70 18.80 -3.35
N GLU A 309 -15.39 18.80 -3.15
CA GLU A 309 -14.72 19.59 -2.09
C GLU A 309 -14.86 21.11 -2.32
N LEU A 310 -14.91 21.56 -3.57
CA LEU A 310 -15.03 22.98 -3.92
C LEU A 310 -16.46 23.48 -3.90
N ARG A 311 -17.49 22.61 -3.76
CA ARG A 311 -18.87 23.05 -3.59
C ARG A 311 -19.02 23.78 -2.26
N PRO A 312 -19.56 25.03 -2.23
CA PRO A 312 -19.88 25.71 -0.99
C PRO A 312 -20.83 24.82 -0.19
N THR A 313 -20.53 24.61 1.10
CA THR A 313 -21.50 24.01 2.01
C THR A 313 -22.75 24.88 1.94
N PRO A 314 -23.96 24.35 1.65
CA PRO A 314 -25.16 25.15 1.73
C PRO A 314 -25.21 25.78 3.12
N ILE A 315 -25.30 27.11 3.17
CA ILE A 315 -25.61 27.84 4.41
C ILE A 315 -27.07 27.49 4.70
N GLY A 316 -27.28 26.29 5.20
CA GLY A 316 -28.56 25.73 5.58
C GLY A 316 -28.74 25.87 7.07
N ASP A 317 -29.65 26.77 7.45
CA ASP A 317 -30.35 26.83 8.72
C ASP A 317 -29.57 27.06 10.02
N ALA A 318 -28.81 28.16 10.06
CA ALA A 318 -28.56 28.85 11.33
C ALA A 318 -29.81 29.61 11.83
N ARG A 319 -31.03 29.28 11.37
CA ARG A 319 -32.30 29.92 11.77
C ARG A 319 -33.30 28.92 12.35
N ALA A 320 -32.86 28.11 13.31
CA ALA A 320 -33.78 27.42 14.21
C ALA A 320 -33.07 27.16 15.54
N ALA A 321 -32.54 28.21 16.17
CA ALA A 321 -32.45 28.22 17.61
C ALA A 321 -33.88 28.48 18.11
N PRO A 322 -34.50 27.60 18.94
CA PRO A 322 -35.75 27.94 19.58
C PRO A 322 -35.47 29.13 20.50
N THR A 323 -36.17 30.24 20.22
CA THR A 323 -36.30 31.30 21.20
C THR A 323 -36.96 30.69 22.43
N THR A 324 -36.17 30.40 23.47
CA THR A 324 -36.71 30.22 24.81
C THR A 324 -37.33 31.54 25.23
N ASP A 325 -38.65 31.61 25.10
CA ASP A 325 -39.44 32.62 25.79
C ASP A 325 -39.13 32.57 27.26
N LEU A 326 -38.40 33.56 27.73
CA LEU A 326 -38.33 33.92 29.13
C LEU A 326 -39.47 34.90 29.39
N ASP A 327 -40.66 34.38 29.59
CA ASP A 327 -41.75 35.12 30.26
C ASP A 327 -42.45 34.16 31.22
N GLY A 328 -42.34 34.50 32.54
CA GLY A 328 -43.07 33.86 33.63
C GLY A 328 -42.28 33.78 34.91
#